data_be22dfb322e64fd2f8705f5108eb4c05
#
_entry.id   be22dfb322e64fd2f8705f5108eb4c05
#
_cell.length_a   1.000
_cell.length_b   1.000
_cell.length_c   1.000
_cell.angle_alpha   90.00
_cell.angle_beta   90.00
_cell.angle_gamma   90.00
#
_symmetry.space_group_name_H-M   'P 1'
#
loop_
_entity.id
_entity.type
_entity.pdbx_description
1 polymer ?
#
loop_
_entity_poly.entity_id
_entity_poly.type
_entity_poly.pdbx_seq_one_letter_code
_entity_poly.pdbx_strand_id
1 'polypeptide(L)'
;MAFLNFNYQGGPKWYSMGNNPMHERTIDIARHFFDHNNLVGYEMWSNSTHNFIPEWHVDRDERLAVQEKRYSLPICNIVYYPLVENLKQGGEFYTDDIVITPKTNRLIIMSPGIFHGVKPYDNAIRSVVAINPWERRPS
;
A
#
# COMPACT_ATOMS: atom_id res chain seq x y z
N MET A 1 15.49 3.96 10.38
CA MET A 1 14.17 4.40 9.91
C MET A 1 13.07 3.83 10.78
N ALA A 2 12.11 4.64 11.12
CA ALA A 2 11.08 4.29 12.10
C ALA A 2 10.11 3.19 11.67
N PHE A 3 10.05 2.85 10.38
CA PHE A 3 9.12 1.84 9.86
C PHE A 3 9.65 0.40 9.94
N LEU A 4 10.85 0.19 10.46
CA LEU A 4 11.47 -1.13 10.45
C LEU A 4 10.80 -2.17 11.35
N ASN A 5 9.91 -1.75 12.24
CA ASN A 5 9.25 -2.64 13.20
C ASN A 5 7.85 -3.10 12.78
N PHE A 6 7.53 -3.04 11.50
CA PHE A 6 6.28 -3.60 11.01
C PHE A 6 6.35 -5.12 11.01
N ASN A 7 5.70 -5.73 12.00
CA ASN A 7 5.62 -7.18 12.11
C ASN A 7 4.26 -7.75 11.70
N TYR A 8 3.33 -6.88 11.35
CA TYR A 8 1.99 -7.31 10.95
C TYR A 8 2.01 -7.88 9.54
N GLN A 9 1.49 -9.08 9.42
CA GLN A 9 1.30 -9.74 8.13
C GLN A 9 -0.14 -10.23 8.03
N GLY A 10 -0.76 -10.01 6.88
CA GLY A 10 -2.13 -10.40 6.65
C GLY A 10 -2.90 -9.35 5.89
N GLY A 11 -4.21 -9.47 5.89
CA GLY A 11 -5.10 -8.55 5.21
C GLY A 11 -5.13 -7.16 5.79
N PRO A 12 -5.82 -6.23 5.14
CA PRO A 12 -5.91 -4.85 5.59
C PRO A 12 -6.50 -4.72 6.99
N LYS A 13 -5.90 -3.88 7.81
CA LYS A 13 -6.39 -3.52 9.12
C LYS A 13 -6.66 -2.02 9.17
N TRP A 14 -7.80 -1.66 9.73
CA TRP A 14 -8.21 -0.27 9.83
C TRP A 14 -7.61 0.44 11.03
N TYR A 15 -7.18 1.67 10.82
CA TYR A 15 -6.68 2.58 11.84
C TYR A 15 -7.34 3.94 11.68
N SER A 16 -7.86 4.50 12.77
CA SER A 16 -8.32 5.89 12.77
C SER A 16 -7.14 6.84 12.79
N MET A 17 -7.29 8.01 12.14
CA MET A 17 -6.24 9.03 12.16
C MET A 17 -5.98 9.56 13.57
N GLY A 18 -4.73 9.97 13.81
CA GLY A 18 -4.30 10.59 15.05
C GLY A 18 -3.79 9.64 16.12
N ASN A 19 -3.83 8.33 15.88
CA ASN A 19 -3.49 7.32 16.90
C ASN A 19 -2.14 6.64 16.68
N ASN A 20 -1.54 6.78 15.51
CA ASN A 20 -0.30 6.09 15.19
C ASN A 20 0.62 6.96 14.32
N PRO A 21 1.42 7.83 14.96
CA PRO A 21 2.25 8.79 14.21
C PRO A 21 3.24 8.14 13.25
N MET A 22 3.71 6.94 13.58
CA MET A 22 4.69 6.24 12.74
C MET A 22 4.08 5.80 11.41
N HIS A 23 2.88 5.22 11.46
CA HIS A 23 2.16 4.84 10.23
C HIS A 23 1.80 6.08 9.40
N GLU A 24 1.36 7.13 10.10
CA GLU A 24 0.83 8.33 9.47
C GLU A 24 1.89 9.20 8.82
N ARG A 25 3.17 8.92 9.05
CA ARG A 25 4.26 9.65 8.44
C ARG A 25 4.25 9.57 6.91
N THR A 26 3.93 8.41 6.36
CA THR A 26 3.78 8.25 4.90
C THR A 26 2.60 9.06 4.36
N ILE A 27 1.53 9.11 5.14
CA ILE A 27 0.33 9.91 4.80
C ILE A 27 0.67 11.39 4.82
N ASP A 28 1.46 11.85 5.78
CA ASP A 28 1.90 13.25 5.85
C ASP A 28 2.68 13.66 4.59
N ILE A 29 3.51 12.77 4.09
CA ILE A 29 4.23 13.01 2.82
C ILE A 29 3.24 13.04 1.65
N ALA A 30 2.29 12.11 1.61
CA ALA A 30 1.30 12.03 0.53
C ALA A 30 0.40 13.26 0.47
N ARG A 31 0.17 13.93 1.59
CA ARG A 31 -0.63 15.17 1.65
C ARG A 31 -0.07 16.31 0.79
N HIS A 32 1.18 16.25 0.42
CA HIS A 32 1.76 17.22 -0.50
C HIS A 32 1.29 17.06 -1.95
N PHE A 33 0.71 15.90 -2.29
CA PHE A 33 0.32 15.55 -3.64
C PHE A 33 -1.19 15.39 -3.82
N PHE A 34 -1.92 15.21 -2.74
CA PHE A 34 -3.36 14.97 -2.75
C PHE A 34 -4.05 15.88 -1.75
N ASP A 35 -5.18 16.46 -2.18
CA ASP A 35 -6.04 17.23 -1.29
C ASP A 35 -6.93 16.27 -0.49
N HIS A 36 -6.88 16.36 0.85
CA HIS A 36 -7.64 15.47 1.72
C HIS A 36 -7.98 16.14 3.05
N ASN A 37 -8.91 17.06 2.97
CA ASN A 37 -9.39 17.78 4.15
C ASN A 37 -10.22 16.91 5.10
N ASN A 38 -10.76 15.78 4.61
CA ASN A 38 -11.70 14.93 5.33
C ASN A 38 -11.17 13.52 5.61
N LEU A 39 -9.87 13.38 5.76
CA LEU A 39 -9.24 12.10 6.04
C LEU A 39 -9.65 11.58 7.42
N VAL A 40 -10.29 10.40 7.47
CA VAL A 40 -10.78 9.82 8.73
C VAL A 40 -9.93 8.67 9.24
N GLY A 41 -9.21 7.98 8.36
CA GLY A 41 -8.39 6.85 8.73
C GLY A 41 -7.73 6.20 7.53
N TYR A 42 -7.14 5.06 7.77
CA TYR A 42 -6.43 4.32 6.73
C TYR A 42 -6.47 2.82 6.98
N GLU A 43 -6.40 2.07 5.89
CA GLU A 43 -6.09 0.66 5.96
C GLU A 43 -4.59 0.47 5.81
N MET A 44 -4.06 -0.52 6.50
CA MET A 44 -2.65 -0.87 6.39
C MET A 44 -2.49 -2.39 6.39
N TRP A 45 -1.60 -2.88 5.56
CA TRP A 45 -1.14 -4.26 5.61
C TRP A 45 0.34 -4.33 5.23
N SER A 46 0.99 -5.41 5.64
CA SER A 46 2.39 -5.62 5.34
C SER A 46 2.62 -7.05 4.88
N ASN A 47 3.65 -7.24 4.08
CA ASN A 47 4.05 -8.55 3.59
C ASN A 47 5.57 -8.58 3.40
N SER A 48 6.17 -9.69 3.85
CA SER A 48 7.61 -9.91 3.69
C SER A 48 7.93 -11.28 3.11
N THR A 49 6.91 -12.01 2.62
CA THR A 49 7.10 -13.34 2.05
C THR A 49 6.89 -13.34 0.55
N HIS A 50 7.72 -14.12 -0.17
CA HIS A 50 7.58 -14.30 -1.60
C HIS A 50 6.42 -15.25 -1.98
N ASN A 51 5.77 -15.88 -1.00
CA ASN A 51 4.65 -16.79 -1.24
C ASN A 51 3.33 -16.05 -1.49
N PHE A 52 3.27 -14.77 -1.18
CA PHE A 52 2.09 -13.96 -1.42
C PHE A 52 2.45 -12.82 -2.37
N ILE A 53 1.98 -12.93 -3.60
CA ILE A 53 2.18 -11.92 -4.63
C ILE A 53 0.81 -11.44 -5.08
N PRO A 54 0.49 -10.14 -4.87
CA PRO A 54 -0.80 -9.61 -5.28
C PRO A 54 -0.99 -9.76 -6.79
N GLU A 55 -2.14 -10.28 -7.18
CA GLU A 55 -2.53 -10.31 -8.57
C GLU A 55 -2.81 -8.90 -9.07
N TRP A 56 -2.93 -8.76 -10.37
CA TRP A 56 -3.33 -7.50 -11.02
C TRP A 56 -4.67 -7.04 -10.48
N HIS A 57 -4.70 -5.88 -9.83
CA HIS A 57 -5.88 -5.40 -9.12
C HIS A 57 -5.89 -3.87 -8.98
N VAL A 58 -6.99 -3.35 -8.50
CA VAL A 58 -7.14 -1.98 -8.04
C VAL A 58 -7.60 -2.01 -6.58
N ASP A 59 -7.07 -1.12 -5.76
CA ASP A 59 -7.50 -0.99 -4.37
C ASP A 59 -8.82 -0.22 -4.32
N ARG A 60 -9.83 -0.83 -3.73
CA ARG A 60 -11.19 -0.30 -3.63
C ARG A 60 -11.90 -0.88 -2.42
N ASP A 61 -13.08 -0.38 -2.13
CA ASP A 61 -13.97 -1.02 -1.17
C ASP A 61 -14.56 -2.27 -1.81
N GLU A 62 -13.93 -3.41 -1.56
CA GLU A 62 -14.29 -4.69 -2.20
C GLU A 62 -15.72 -5.12 -1.87
N ARG A 63 -16.14 -4.96 -0.62
CA ARG A 63 -17.49 -5.35 -0.22
C ARG A 63 -18.54 -4.54 -0.95
N LEU A 64 -18.36 -3.24 -1.02
CA LEU A 64 -19.26 -2.36 -1.73
C LEU A 64 -19.32 -2.71 -3.22
N ALA A 65 -18.17 -2.97 -3.84
CA ALA A 65 -18.09 -3.32 -5.25
C ALA A 65 -18.82 -4.63 -5.57
N VAL A 66 -18.61 -5.66 -4.76
CA VAL A 66 -19.19 -6.98 -5.00
C VAL A 66 -20.68 -7.01 -4.67
N GLN A 67 -21.08 -6.47 -3.53
CA GLN A 67 -22.47 -6.57 -3.05
C GLN A 67 -23.40 -5.54 -3.68
N GLU A 68 -22.95 -4.33 -3.90
CA GLU A 68 -23.79 -3.23 -4.35
C GLU A 68 -23.47 -2.71 -5.75
N LYS A 69 -22.46 -3.26 -6.41
CA LYS A 69 -21.98 -2.80 -7.73
C LYS A 69 -21.61 -1.31 -7.74
N ARG A 70 -21.15 -0.81 -6.60
CA ARG A 70 -20.71 0.58 -6.42
C ARG A 70 -19.22 0.60 -6.13
N TYR A 71 -18.56 1.66 -6.57
CA TYR A 71 -17.11 1.79 -6.39
C TYR A 71 -16.79 2.95 -5.47
N SER A 72 -15.96 2.68 -4.47
CA SER A 72 -15.37 3.68 -3.59
C SER A 72 -13.89 3.40 -3.49
N LEU A 73 -13.09 4.45 -3.64
CA LEU A 73 -11.65 4.37 -3.72
C LEU A 73 -11.01 5.11 -2.55
N PRO A 74 -9.82 4.69 -2.10
CA PRO A 74 -9.04 5.49 -1.16
C PRO A 74 -8.61 6.81 -1.80
N ILE A 75 -8.13 7.73 -0.98
CA ILE A 75 -7.62 9.03 -1.45
C ILE A 75 -6.42 8.85 -2.36
N CYS A 76 -5.55 7.92 -2.00
CA CYS A 76 -4.37 7.51 -2.76
C CYS A 76 -3.94 6.13 -2.30
N ASN A 77 -2.95 5.58 -2.98
CA ASN A 77 -2.31 4.32 -2.58
C ASN A 77 -0.85 4.60 -2.23
N ILE A 78 -0.43 4.14 -1.08
CA ILE A 78 0.95 4.33 -0.59
C ILE A 78 1.59 2.95 -0.45
N VAL A 79 2.79 2.80 -0.99
CA VAL A 79 3.62 1.60 -0.84
C VAL A 79 4.98 2.03 -0.33
N TYR A 80 5.43 1.41 0.75
CA TYR A 80 6.72 1.68 1.36
C TYR A 80 7.50 0.38 1.54
N TYR A 81 8.79 0.41 1.25
CA TYR A 81 9.69 -0.73 1.40
C TYR A 81 10.62 -0.52 2.60
N PRO A 82 10.30 -1.07 3.79
CA PRO A 82 11.20 -0.97 4.95
C PRO A 82 12.55 -1.62 4.71
N LEU A 83 12.56 -2.77 4.04
CA LEU A 83 13.78 -3.53 3.82
C LEU A 83 13.68 -4.35 2.53
N VAL A 84 14.68 -4.23 1.68
CA VAL A 84 14.85 -5.06 0.50
C VAL A 84 16.30 -5.52 0.47
N GLU A 85 16.52 -6.84 0.48
CA GLU A 85 17.86 -7.43 0.46
C GLU A 85 17.90 -8.64 -0.46
N ASN A 86 19.02 -8.81 -1.15
CA ASN A 86 19.31 -9.96 -2.01
C ASN A 86 18.30 -10.15 -3.15
N LEU A 87 17.61 -9.10 -3.54
CA LEU A 87 16.68 -9.14 -4.64
C LEU A 87 17.44 -8.88 -5.95
N LYS A 88 17.60 -9.93 -6.75
CA LYS A 88 18.36 -9.85 -8.01
C LYS A 88 17.44 -9.60 -9.21
N GLN A 89 16.25 -10.17 -9.18
CA GLN A 89 15.25 -9.98 -10.22
C GLN A 89 13.86 -10.22 -9.66
N GLY A 90 12.85 -9.67 -10.32
CA GLY A 90 11.47 -9.79 -9.87
C GLY A 90 11.11 -8.82 -8.75
N GLY A 91 9.91 -8.95 -8.25
CA GLY A 91 9.41 -8.13 -7.15
C GLY A 91 9.03 -6.71 -7.54
N GLU A 92 9.17 -6.31 -8.81
CA GLU A 92 8.82 -4.98 -9.25
C GLU A 92 7.33 -4.73 -9.09
N PHE A 93 7.02 -3.55 -8.58
CA PHE A 93 5.68 -2.97 -8.64
C PHE A 93 5.46 -2.45 -10.07
N TYR A 94 4.33 -2.77 -10.68
CA TYR A 94 4.09 -2.32 -12.04
C TYR A 94 2.63 -1.92 -12.28
N THR A 95 2.46 -0.99 -13.21
CA THR A 95 1.19 -0.59 -13.79
C THR A 95 1.26 -0.79 -15.30
N ASP A 96 0.25 -0.35 -16.05
CA ASP A 96 0.30 -0.37 -17.52
C ASP A 96 1.44 0.49 -18.07
N ASP A 97 1.84 1.53 -17.36
CA ASP A 97 2.73 2.56 -17.86
C ASP A 97 4.12 2.55 -17.23
N ILE A 98 4.29 1.92 -16.07
CA ILE A 98 5.51 2.08 -15.29
C ILE A 98 5.87 0.78 -14.56
N VAL A 99 7.17 0.58 -14.38
CA VAL A 99 7.76 -0.50 -13.58
C VAL A 99 8.69 0.13 -12.56
N ILE A 100 8.49 -0.21 -11.29
CA ILE A 100 9.28 0.35 -10.18
C ILE A 100 10.00 -0.77 -9.44
N THR A 101 11.32 -0.70 -9.40
CA THR A 101 12.14 -1.65 -8.66
C THR A 101 11.99 -1.42 -7.16
N PRO A 102 11.74 -2.46 -6.36
CA PRO A 102 11.74 -2.33 -4.90
C PRO A 102 13.15 -1.99 -4.42
N LYS A 103 13.20 -1.11 -3.44
CA LYS A 103 14.46 -0.67 -2.83
C LYS A 103 14.18 -0.23 -1.40
N THR A 104 15.06 -0.57 -0.49
CA THR A 104 14.96 -0.14 0.91
C THR A 104 14.73 1.37 1.01
N ASN A 105 13.73 1.75 1.80
CA ASN A 105 13.33 3.13 2.04
C ASN A 105 12.71 3.85 0.83
N ARG A 106 12.27 3.11 -0.17
CA ARG A 106 11.53 3.68 -1.31
C ARG A 106 10.06 3.82 -0.95
N LEU A 107 9.50 4.97 -1.27
CA LEU A 107 8.09 5.29 -1.09
C LEU A 107 7.45 5.51 -2.46
N ILE A 108 6.34 4.82 -2.71
CA ILE A 108 5.52 5.00 -3.90
C ILE A 108 4.20 5.63 -3.45
N ILE A 109 3.82 6.71 -4.08
CA ILE A 109 2.52 7.36 -3.88
C ILE A 109 1.82 7.39 -5.21
N MET A 110 0.63 6.82 -5.27
CA MET A 110 -0.10 6.58 -6.50
C MET A 110 -1.51 7.14 -6.41
N SER A 111 -1.99 7.72 -7.51
CA SER A 111 -3.40 8.12 -7.62
C SER A 111 -4.32 6.93 -7.43
N PRO A 112 -5.52 7.12 -6.87
CA PRO A 112 -6.46 6.01 -6.70
C PRO A 112 -6.98 5.52 -8.05
N GLY A 113 -7.44 4.27 -8.10
CA GLY A 113 -8.06 3.72 -9.28
C GLY A 113 -7.10 3.21 -10.35
N ILE A 114 -5.82 3.09 -10.03
CA ILE A 114 -4.82 2.56 -10.96
C ILE A 114 -4.64 1.07 -10.71
N PHE A 115 -4.82 0.26 -11.75
CA PHE A 115 -4.52 -1.16 -11.70
C PHE A 115 -3.03 -1.37 -11.61
N HIS A 116 -2.63 -2.27 -10.71
CA HIS A 116 -1.22 -2.56 -10.45
C HIS A 116 -1.02 -4.01 -10.01
N GLY A 117 0.21 -4.45 -10.03
CA GLY A 117 0.59 -5.77 -9.60
C GLY A 117 2.05 -5.81 -9.17
N VAL A 118 2.50 -7.00 -8.79
CA VAL A 118 3.88 -7.26 -8.38
C VAL A 118 4.39 -8.45 -9.16
N LYS A 119 5.58 -8.35 -9.72
CA LYS A 119 6.21 -9.46 -10.43
C LYS A 119 6.75 -10.50 -9.45
N PRO A 120 6.68 -11.79 -9.78
CA PRO A 120 7.21 -12.86 -8.92
C PRO A 120 8.70 -12.67 -8.61
N TYR A 121 9.11 -13.13 -7.45
CA TYR A 121 10.51 -13.11 -7.01
C TYR A 121 10.79 -14.28 -6.07
N ASP A 122 12.07 -14.63 -5.91
CA ASP A 122 12.52 -15.73 -5.06
C ASP A 122 13.72 -15.32 -4.23
N ASN A 123 13.91 -16.02 -3.08
CA ASN A 123 15.12 -16.01 -2.27
C ASN A 123 15.63 -14.62 -1.89
N ALA A 124 14.70 -13.72 -1.59
CA ALA A 124 15.04 -12.36 -1.23
C ALA A 124 14.19 -11.87 -0.06
N ILE A 125 14.63 -10.82 0.58
CA ILE A 125 13.84 -10.07 1.53
C ILE A 125 13.22 -8.89 0.79
N ARG A 126 11.89 -8.88 0.75
CA ARG A 126 11.11 -7.80 0.15
C ARG A 126 9.97 -7.45 1.11
N SER A 127 10.33 -6.71 2.15
CA SER A 127 9.33 -6.19 3.08
C SER A 127 8.60 -5.02 2.45
N VAL A 128 7.28 -5.02 2.55
CA VAL A 128 6.45 -3.97 1.99
C VAL A 128 5.32 -3.64 2.96
N VAL A 129 5.02 -2.36 3.07
CA VAL A 129 3.88 -1.83 3.81
C VAL A 129 3.01 -1.08 2.82
N ALA A 130 1.75 -1.44 2.75
CA ALA A 130 0.76 -0.74 1.94
C ALA A 130 -0.19 0.02 2.86
N ILE A 131 -0.45 1.28 2.52
CA ILE A 131 -1.32 2.16 3.30
C ILE A 131 -2.27 2.86 2.33
N ASN A 132 -3.55 2.71 2.57
CA ASN A 132 -4.60 3.38 1.82
C ASN A 132 -5.37 4.34 2.73
N PRO A 133 -5.16 5.65 2.61
CA PRO A 133 -5.95 6.64 3.35
C PRO A 133 -7.35 6.79 2.77
N TRP A 134 -8.34 7.00 3.64
CA TRP A 134 -9.73 7.09 3.27
C TRP A 134 -10.43 8.31 3.88
N GLU A 135 -11.35 8.89 3.12
CA GLU A 135 -12.28 9.92 3.62
C GLU A 135 -13.49 9.29 4.32
N ARG A 136 -13.70 7.99 4.12
CA ARG A 136 -14.77 7.20 4.70
C ARG A 136 -14.27 5.79 4.92
N ARG A 137 -14.51 5.23 6.10
CA ARG A 137 -14.13 3.85 6.37
C ARG A 137 -14.77 2.91 5.36
N PRO A 138 -14.01 2.07 4.68
CA PRO A 138 -14.57 1.09 3.73
C PRO A 138 -15.44 0.05 4.45
N SER A 139 -16.36 -0.51 3.70
CA SER A 139 -17.36 -1.46 4.20
C SER A 139 -16.79 -2.75 4.75
#